data_8de8a1f5f70fec3390770222c01300bc
#
_entry.id   8de8a1f5f70fec3390770222c01300bc
#
_cell.length_a   1.000
_cell.length_b   1.000
_cell.length_c   1.000
_cell.angle_alpha   90.00
_cell.angle_beta   90.00
_cell.angle_gamma   90.00
#
_symmetry.space_group_name_H-M   'P 1'
#
loop_
_entity.id
_entity.type
_entity.pdbx_description
1 polymer ?
#
loop_
_entity_poly.entity_id
_entity_poly.type
_entity_poly.pdbx_seq_one_letter_code
_entity_poly.pdbx_strand_id
1 'polypeptide(L)'
;MLAKRVIPCMDVKDGRVVKGVNFVNLRDAGDPIELAQRYDEERADEVIFLDITATSDDRATTIDLASRASERLHLPYCVGGGFRSVADIRAMIAAGADKVSVNSAAVADPSLITSAAAAFGSQAILCAIDAKHVAGAGDKWEVYVHGGRKATGIDAVQWAQEAARRGAGEILLTSMDRDGSRDGFDCALTRAVARAVDIPVIASGGVGKLEHFAQGVIEGEADAVLAASVFHFGELTVRQVKEHMRAQGIPVRL
;
A
#
# COMPACT_ATOMS: atom_id res chain seq x y z
N MET A 1 -21.75 -3.67 8.38
CA MET A 1 -20.73 -3.66 7.29
C MET A 1 -19.61 -2.75 7.73
N LEU A 2 -18.34 -3.14 7.60
CA LEU A 2 -17.21 -2.29 7.95
C LEU A 2 -17.06 -1.16 6.93
N ALA A 3 -16.64 0.03 7.40
CA ALA A 3 -16.36 1.15 6.51
C ALA A 3 -15.14 0.84 5.64
N LYS A 4 -15.24 1.16 4.35
CA LYS A 4 -14.12 1.06 3.40
C LYS A 4 -13.18 2.25 3.59
N ARG A 5 -11.87 2.02 3.45
CA ARG A 5 -10.83 3.01 3.71
C ARG A 5 -10.31 3.64 2.43
N VAL A 6 -9.98 4.93 2.50
CA VAL A 6 -9.28 5.67 1.45
C VAL A 6 -7.89 6.03 1.98
N ILE A 7 -6.85 5.56 1.30
CA ILE A 7 -5.46 5.57 1.78
C ILE A 7 -4.57 6.33 0.78
N PRO A 8 -4.13 7.55 1.07
CA PRO A 8 -3.04 8.19 0.35
C PRO A 8 -1.72 7.45 0.55
N CYS A 9 -0.95 7.24 -0.54
CA CYS A 9 0.36 6.60 -0.50
C CYS A 9 1.42 7.55 -1.02
N MET A 10 2.53 7.67 -0.30
CA MET A 10 3.64 8.58 -0.60
C MET A 10 4.92 7.79 -0.83
N ASP A 11 5.43 7.81 -2.07
CA ASP A 11 6.77 7.32 -2.38
C ASP A 11 7.78 8.33 -1.83
N VAL A 12 8.64 7.90 -0.91
CA VAL A 12 9.65 8.76 -0.26
C VAL A 12 11.03 8.40 -0.79
N LYS A 13 11.77 9.42 -1.21
CA LYS A 13 13.17 9.33 -1.62
C LYS A 13 13.95 10.48 -0.99
N ASP A 14 15.06 10.16 -0.32
CA ASP A 14 15.93 11.15 0.32
C ASP A 14 15.14 12.13 1.23
N GLY A 15 14.14 11.62 1.99
CA GLY A 15 13.28 12.41 2.88
C GLY A 15 12.23 13.29 2.18
N ARG A 16 12.05 13.18 0.87
CA ARG A 16 11.06 13.93 0.07
C ARG A 16 10.05 13.00 -0.58
N VAL A 17 8.81 13.46 -0.68
CA VAL A 17 7.81 12.74 -1.49
C VAL A 17 8.12 12.95 -2.95
N VAL A 18 8.18 11.87 -3.69
CA VAL A 18 8.44 11.88 -5.12
C VAL A 18 7.35 11.13 -5.87
N LYS A 19 7.09 11.50 -7.10
CA LYS A 19 6.21 10.76 -8.00
C LYS A 19 6.76 10.74 -9.41
N GLY A 20 6.79 9.55 -9.99
CA GLY A 20 7.15 9.31 -11.38
C GLY A 20 6.29 8.20 -11.97
N VAL A 21 6.33 8.04 -13.28
CA VAL A 21 5.74 6.89 -13.96
C VAL A 21 6.79 5.77 -13.96
N ASN A 22 6.45 4.59 -13.44
CA ASN A 22 7.38 3.45 -13.31
C ASN A 22 8.71 3.81 -12.62
N PHE A 23 8.66 4.67 -11.59
CA PHE A 23 9.83 5.15 -10.83
C PHE A 23 10.89 5.88 -11.68
N VAL A 24 10.51 6.40 -12.87
CA VAL A 24 11.37 7.19 -13.76
C VAL A 24 10.87 8.63 -13.82
N ASN A 25 11.79 9.60 -14.03
CA ASN A 25 11.49 11.03 -14.07
C ASN A 25 10.75 11.52 -12.82
N LEU A 26 11.28 11.18 -11.64
CA LEU A 26 10.69 11.54 -10.35
C LEU A 26 10.57 13.06 -10.22
N ARG A 27 9.36 13.52 -9.90
CA ARG A 27 9.07 14.91 -9.53
C ARG A 27 8.91 14.98 -8.02
N ASP A 28 9.49 16.01 -7.42
CA ASP A 28 9.29 16.34 -6.00
C ASP A 28 7.83 16.78 -5.79
N ALA A 29 7.15 16.17 -4.82
CA ALA A 29 5.78 16.50 -4.44
C ALA A 29 5.68 17.16 -3.06
N GLY A 30 6.81 17.35 -2.35
CA GLY A 30 6.84 18.09 -1.09
C GLY A 30 7.41 17.33 0.11
N ASP A 31 7.25 17.91 1.29
CA ASP A 31 7.60 17.25 2.57
C ASP A 31 6.54 16.18 2.90
N PRO A 32 6.96 14.95 3.27
CA PRO A 32 6.03 13.87 3.56
C PRO A 32 5.11 14.14 4.76
N ILE A 33 5.59 14.87 5.77
CA ILE A 33 4.79 15.18 6.95
C ILE A 33 3.73 16.25 6.65
N GLU A 34 4.10 17.29 5.89
CA GLU A 34 3.14 18.32 5.47
C GLU A 34 2.02 17.73 4.60
N LEU A 35 2.39 16.83 3.68
CA LEU A 35 1.40 16.13 2.85
C LEU A 35 0.50 15.22 3.68
N ALA A 36 1.07 14.46 4.61
CA ALA A 36 0.30 13.57 5.48
C ALA A 36 -0.65 14.36 6.41
N GLN A 37 -0.22 15.52 6.95
CA GLN A 37 -1.09 16.40 7.72
C GLN A 37 -2.28 16.92 6.89
N ARG A 38 -2.05 17.29 5.63
CA ARG A 38 -3.15 17.65 4.72
C ARG A 38 -4.13 16.49 4.53
N TYR A 39 -3.64 15.26 4.39
CA TYR A 39 -4.52 14.09 4.26
C TYR A 39 -5.27 13.77 5.55
N ASP A 40 -4.67 14.02 6.72
CA ASP A 40 -5.34 13.92 8.02
C ASP A 40 -6.49 14.95 8.12
N GLU A 41 -6.24 16.20 7.74
CA GLU A 41 -7.28 17.25 7.66
C GLU A 41 -8.40 16.92 6.67
N GLU A 42 -8.06 16.26 5.56
CA GLU A 42 -9.04 15.75 4.56
C GLU A 42 -9.75 14.46 5.03
N ARG A 43 -9.45 13.95 6.24
CA ARG A 43 -10.04 12.75 6.83
C ARG A 43 -9.67 11.46 6.11
N ALA A 44 -8.43 11.31 5.66
CA ALA A 44 -7.92 10.01 5.24
C ALA A 44 -8.08 8.98 6.37
N ASP A 45 -8.23 7.72 6.02
CA ASP A 45 -8.38 6.65 7.03
C ASP A 45 -7.04 6.13 7.53
N GLU A 46 -6.01 6.27 6.71
CA GLU A 46 -4.64 5.82 6.93
C GLU A 46 -3.75 6.50 5.88
N VAL A 47 -2.45 6.63 6.12
CA VAL A 47 -1.47 6.97 5.08
C VAL A 47 -0.37 5.91 5.02
N ILE A 48 0.22 5.73 3.85
CA ILE A 48 1.35 4.82 3.65
C ILE A 48 2.55 5.62 3.13
N PHE A 49 3.69 5.47 3.80
CA PHE A 49 4.99 5.94 3.32
C PHE A 49 5.76 4.74 2.76
N LEU A 50 6.18 4.82 1.50
CA LEU A 50 7.01 3.81 0.85
C LEU A 50 8.40 4.39 0.59
N ASP A 51 9.39 3.97 1.35
CA ASP A 51 10.77 4.29 1.07
C ASP A 51 11.25 3.50 -0.16
N ILE A 52 11.49 4.23 -1.24
CA ILE A 52 11.93 3.66 -2.52
C ILE A 52 13.45 3.70 -2.71
N THR A 53 14.20 4.29 -1.78
CA THR A 53 15.67 4.35 -1.80
C THR A 53 16.33 3.08 -1.27
N ALA A 54 15.71 2.41 -0.34
CA ALA A 54 16.01 1.13 0.32
C ALA A 54 17.45 0.58 0.19
N THR A 55 18.47 1.40 0.47
CA THR A 55 19.81 0.93 0.84
C THR A 55 19.94 0.89 2.36
N SER A 56 20.93 0.18 2.88
CA SER A 56 21.14 0.05 4.33
C SER A 56 21.43 1.39 5.03
N ASP A 57 21.95 2.35 4.27
CA ASP A 57 22.37 3.66 4.80
C ASP A 57 21.19 4.65 4.94
N ASP A 58 20.08 4.42 4.24
CA ASP A 58 18.91 5.31 4.24
C ASP A 58 17.90 4.99 5.36
N ARG A 59 18.14 3.93 6.13
CA ARG A 59 17.23 3.50 7.21
C ARG A 59 17.07 4.54 8.32
N ALA A 60 18.12 5.29 8.64
CA ALA A 60 18.04 6.34 9.63
C ALA A 60 17.05 7.44 9.22
N THR A 61 17.01 7.78 7.93
CA THR A 61 16.06 8.76 7.37
C THR A 61 14.61 8.28 7.48
N THR A 62 14.35 6.98 7.24
CA THR A 62 13.00 6.41 7.34
C THR A 62 12.53 6.29 8.79
N ILE A 63 13.44 6.00 9.74
CA ILE A 63 13.14 6.01 11.18
C ILE A 63 12.84 7.43 11.65
N ASP A 64 13.63 8.43 11.22
CA ASP A 64 13.38 9.85 11.52
C ASP A 64 12.00 10.28 10.97
N LEU A 65 11.67 9.90 9.75
CA LEU A 65 10.36 10.16 9.16
C LEU A 65 9.22 9.57 10.03
N ALA A 66 9.34 8.31 10.47
CA ALA A 66 8.34 7.69 11.33
C ALA A 66 8.21 8.42 12.68
N SER A 67 9.32 8.81 13.28
CA SER A 67 9.32 9.58 14.54
C SER A 67 8.62 10.92 14.37
N ARG A 68 8.94 11.67 13.31
CA ARG A 68 8.28 12.95 13.00
C ARG A 68 6.80 12.78 12.70
N ALA A 69 6.42 11.68 12.02
CA ALA A 69 5.03 11.36 11.74
C ALA A 69 4.25 11.10 13.04
N SER A 70 4.82 10.33 13.98
CA SER A 70 4.18 10.02 15.26
C SER A 70 3.90 11.25 16.13
N GLU A 71 4.69 12.32 15.97
CA GLU A 71 4.51 13.59 16.70
C GLU A 71 3.45 14.51 16.07
N ARG A 72 3.12 14.30 14.79
CA ARG A 72 2.34 15.25 14.00
C ARG A 72 1.02 14.72 13.45
N LEU A 73 0.90 13.40 13.28
CA LEU A 73 -0.28 12.77 12.68
C LEU A 73 -1.20 12.20 13.74
N HIS A 74 -2.50 12.27 13.49
CA HIS A 74 -3.53 11.68 14.35
C HIS A 74 -4.20 10.45 13.70
N LEU A 75 -3.94 10.20 12.40
CA LEU A 75 -4.38 9.02 11.70
C LEU A 75 -3.30 7.92 11.71
N PRO A 76 -3.69 6.64 11.62
CA PRO A 76 -2.74 5.54 11.51
C PRO A 76 -1.87 5.67 10.27
N TYR A 77 -0.60 5.25 10.39
CA TYR A 77 0.29 5.20 9.24
C TYR A 77 1.10 3.91 9.16
N CYS A 78 1.33 3.50 7.92
CA CYS A 78 2.17 2.37 7.58
C CYS A 78 3.46 2.85 6.94
N VAL A 79 4.58 2.20 7.27
CA VAL A 79 5.87 2.45 6.60
C VAL A 79 6.29 1.18 5.86
N GLY A 80 6.63 1.33 4.59
CA GLY A 80 7.18 0.27 3.73
C GLY A 80 8.56 0.62 3.21
N GLY A 81 9.35 -0.39 2.86
CA GLY A 81 10.67 -0.26 2.27
C GLY A 81 11.79 -0.87 3.11
N GLY A 82 12.59 -1.71 2.49
CA GLY A 82 13.88 -2.19 3.00
C GLY A 82 13.89 -3.08 4.25
N PHE A 83 12.75 -3.47 4.84
CA PHE A 83 12.71 -4.34 6.02
C PHE A 83 13.16 -5.76 5.66
N ARG A 84 14.20 -6.27 6.35
CA ARG A 84 14.78 -7.59 6.11
C ARG A 84 14.76 -8.50 7.33
N SER A 85 14.45 -7.96 8.50
CA SER A 85 14.46 -8.69 9.77
C SER A 85 13.41 -8.18 10.75
N VAL A 86 13.08 -8.99 11.74
CA VAL A 86 12.22 -8.61 12.86
C VAL A 86 12.82 -7.43 13.66
N ALA A 87 14.15 -7.32 13.69
CA ALA A 87 14.83 -6.19 14.35
C ALA A 87 14.56 -4.86 13.62
N ASP A 88 14.55 -4.89 12.28
CA ASP A 88 14.22 -3.71 11.47
C ASP A 88 12.79 -3.26 11.72
N ILE A 89 11.85 -4.22 11.72
CA ILE A 89 10.43 -3.98 12.00
C ILE A 89 10.25 -3.41 13.41
N ARG A 90 10.96 -3.97 14.39
CA ARG A 90 10.92 -3.48 15.79
C ARG A 90 11.37 -2.02 15.88
N ALA A 91 12.46 -1.66 15.21
CA ALA A 91 12.95 -0.27 15.21
C ALA A 91 11.91 0.70 14.63
N MET A 92 11.21 0.29 13.57
CA MET A 92 10.18 1.11 12.92
C MET A 92 8.92 1.27 13.78
N ILE A 93 8.43 0.19 14.39
CA ILE A 93 7.29 0.24 15.33
C ILE A 93 7.67 1.06 16.57
N ALA A 94 8.89 0.90 17.09
CA ALA A 94 9.38 1.72 18.22
C ALA A 94 9.51 3.20 17.88
N ALA A 95 9.72 3.55 16.62
CA ALA A 95 9.73 4.94 16.13
C ALA A 95 8.32 5.53 15.97
N GLY A 96 7.27 4.72 16.15
CA GLY A 96 5.88 5.17 16.18
C GLY A 96 5.00 4.67 15.03
N ALA A 97 5.53 3.92 14.05
CA ALA A 97 4.68 3.38 12.99
C ALA A 97 3.65 2.38 13.54
N ASP A 98 2.39 2.51 13.12
CA ASP A 98 1.32 1.58 13.48
C ASP A 98 1.43 0.25 12.74
N LYS A 99 1.92 0.32 11.50
CA LYS A 99 2.10 -0.84 10.62
C LYS A 99 3.42 -0.76 9.86
N VAL A 100 3.90 -1.91 9.46
CA VAL A 100 5.01 -2.03 8.51
C VAL A 100 4.60 -2.87 7.30
N SER A 101 5.10 -2.48 6.12
CA SER A 101 4.86 -3.20 4.88
C SER A 101 6.11 -3.97 4.47
N VAL A 102 5.96 -5.28 4.26
CA VAL A 102 7.01 -6.18 3.78
C VAL A 102 6.66 -6.72 2.39
N ASN A 103 7.66 -6.80 1.49
CA ASN A 103 7.50 -7.32 0.12
C ASN A 103 8.63 -8.30 -0.19
N SER A 104 9.70 -7.88 -0.88
CA SER A 104 10.75 -8.75 -1.40
C SER A 104 11.42 -9.64 -0.34
N ALA A 105 11.60 -9.14 0.88
CA ALA A 105 12.16 -9.91 1.97
C ALA A 105 11.23 -11.05 2.41
N ALA A 106 9.92 -10.80 2.43
CA ALA A 106 8.93 -11.81 2.77
C ALA A 106 8.80 -12.89 1.68
N VAL A 107 8.99 -12.54 0.40
CA VAL A 107 9.05 -13.51 -0.70
C VAL A 107 10.32 -14.36 -0.61
N ALA A 108 11.45 -13.76 -0.24
CA ALA A 108 12.73 -14.47 -0.07
C ALA A 108 12.73 -15.39 1.16
N ASP A 109 12.15 -14.94 2.27
CA ASP A 109 11.98 -15.70 3.50
C ASP A 109 10.60 -15.45 4.10
N PRO A 110 9.60 -16.28 3.77
CA PRO A 110 8.25 -16.14 4.29
C PRO A 110 8.12 -16.26 5.82
N SER A 111 9.12 -16.82 6.51
CA SER A 111 9.14 -16.92 7.97
C SER A 111 9.23 -15.55 8.64
N LEU A 112 9.67 -14.51 7.91
CA LEU A 112 9.69 -13.13 8.37
C LEU A 112 8.28 -12.66 8.77
N ILE A 113 7.25 -12.98 7.97
CA ILE A 113 5.86 -12.64 8.29
C ILE A 113 5.44 -13.29 9.60
N THR A 114 5.70 -14.60 9.74
CA THR A 114 5.32 -15.36 10.95
C THR A 114 6.00 -14.80 12.20
N SER A 115 7.29 -14.54 12.12
CA SER A 115 8.07 -14.02 13.23
C SER A 115 7.67 -12.59 13.62
N ALA A 116 7.38 -11.75 12.61
CA ALA A 116 6.92 -10.38 12.84
C ALA A 116 5.51 -10.35 13.44
N ALA A 117 4.58 -11.16 12.90
CA ALA A 117 3.22 -11.27 13.44
C ALA A 117 3.21 -11.80 14.88
N ALA A 118 4.06 -12.76 15.20
CA ALA A 118 4.22 -13.26 16.58
C ALA A 118 4.76 -12.18 17.53
N ALA A 119 5.63 -11.28 17.04
CA ALA A 119 6.26 -10.25 17.87
C ALA A 119 5.39 -8.99 18.06
N PHE A 120 4.59 -8.61 17.06
CA PHE A 120 3.90 -7.30 17.01
C PHE A 120 2.37 -7.43 16.82
N GLY A 121 1.86 -8.62 16.56
CA GLY A 121 0.48 -8.86 16.16
C GLY A 121 0.30 -8.74 14.63
N SER A 122 -0.63 -9.53 14.10
CA SER A 122 -0.94 -9.56 12.66
C SER A 122 -1.32 -8.16 12.13
N GLN A 123 -2.09 -7.39 12.89
CA GLN A 123 -2.55 -6.05 12.51
C GLN A 123 -1.41 -5.06 12.20
N ALA A 124 -0.20 -5.30 12.71
CA ALA A 124 0.97 -4.47 12.45
C ALA A 124 1.73 -4.88 11.17
N ILE A 125 1.39 -6.00 10.54
CA ILE A 125 2.14 -6.57 9.41
C ILE A 125 1.28 -6.55 8.15
N LEU A 126 1.68 -5.72 7.20
CA LEU A 126 1.10 -5.61 5.87
C LEU A 126 2.02 -6.31 4.86
N CYS A 127 1.47 -7.24 4.07
CA CYS A 127 2.22 -7.86 2.97
C CYS A 127 1.91 -7.12 1.66
N ALA A 128 2.92 -6.45 1.10
CA ALA A 128 2.81 -5.82 -0.21
C ALA A 128 3.11 -6.84 -1.31
N ILE A 129 2.27 -6.84 -2.35
CA ILE A 129 2.35 -7.73 -3.51
C ILE A 129 2.29 -6.89 -4.77
N ASP A 130 3.39 -6.87 -5.52
CA ASP A 130 3.40 -6.31 -6.88
C ASP A 130 3.07 -7.46 -7.84
N ALA A 131 1.91 -7.38 -8.49
CA ALA A 131 1.40 -8.45 -9.35
C ALA A 131 1.30 -7.98 -10.80
N LYS A 132 1.70 -8.86 -11.73
CA LYS A 132 1.62 -8.62 -13.16
C LYS A 132 0.89 -9.75 -13.85
N HIS A 133 -0.01 -9.42 -14.77
CA HIS A 133 -0.76 -10.39 -15.55
C HIS A 133 0.16 -11.26 -16.40
N VAL A 134 -0.10 -12.56 -16.44
CA VAL A 134 0.64 -13.53 -17.26
C VAL A 134 -0.04 -13.68 -18.61
N ALA A 135 0.59 -13.14 -19.66
CA ALA A 135 0.02 -13.15 -21.01
C ALA A 135 -0.31 -14.57 -21.48
N GLY A 136 -1.53 -14.77 -21.99
CA GLY A 136 -1.99 -16.05 -22.53
C GLY A 136 -2.39 -17.08 -21.47
N ALA A 137 -2.34 -16.76 -20.17
CA ALA A 137 -2.66 -17.70 -19.09
C ALA A 137 -4.05 -17.49 -18.45
N GLY A 138 -4.94 -16.69 -19.06
CA GLY A 138 -6.23 -16.32 -18.48
C GLY A 138 -6.04 -15.43 -17.24
N ASP A 139 -6.90 -15.58 -16.24
CA ASP A 139 -6.85 -14.79 -15.00
C ASP A 139 -5.73 -15.30 -14.05
N LYS A 140 -4.48 -15.10 -14.47
CA LYS A 140 -3.29 -15.42 -13.68
C LYS A 140 -2.36 -14.23 -13.57
N TRP A 141 -1.83 -14.01 -12.38
CA TRP A 141 -0.88 -12.94 -12.08
C TRP A 141 0.32 -13.50 -11.36
N GLU A 142 1.50 -13.01 -11.74
CA GLU A 142 2.78 -13.39 -11.17
C GLU A 142 3.27 -12.30 -10.22
N VAL A 143 3.82 -12.72 -9.07
CA VAL A 143 4.47 -11.83 -8.11
C VAL A 143 5.81 -11.33 -8.62
N TYR A 144 6.03 -10.03 -8.52
CA TYR A 144 7.29 -9.37 -8.80
C TYR A 144 7.92 -8.83 -7.51
N VAL A 145 9.23 -8.74 -7.48
CA VAL A 145 10.01 -8.21 -6.36
C VAL A 145 11.02 -7.16 -6.83
N HIS A 146 11.71 -6.52 -5.87
CA HIS A 146 12.68 -5.46 -6.13
C HIS A 146 12.10 -4.28 -6.91
N GLY A 147 10.91 -3.80 -6.50
CA GLY A 147 10.23 -2.69 -7.17
C GLY A 147 9.80 -3.05 -8.59
N GLY A 148 9.24 -4.24 -8.79
CA GLY A 148 8.72 -4.70 -10.07
C GLY A 148 9.78 -5.15 -11.10
N ARG A 149 11.06 -5.23 -10.69
CA ARG A 149 12.15 -5.54 -11.64
C ARG A 149 12.43 -7.02 -11.85
N LYS A 150 11.98 -7.89 -10.94
CA LYS A 150 12.28 -9.32 -10.98
C LYS A 150 11.03 -10.15 -10.81
N ALA A 151 10.69 -10.93 -11.84
CA ALA A 151 9.66 -11.97 -11.79
C ALA A 151 10.10 -13.11 -10.85
N THR A 152 9.14 -13.73 -10.15
CA THR A 152 9.42 -14.79 -9.16
C THR A 152 8.94 -16.16 -9.56
N GLY A 153 8.04 -16.27 -10.54
CA GLY A 153 7.33 -17.51 -10.88
C GLY A 153 6.21 -17.87 -9.90
N ILE A 154 5.96 -17.04 -8.89
CA ILE A 154 4.94 -17.30 -7.85
C ILE A 154 3.61 -16.70 -8.27
N ASP A 155 2.53 -17.49 -8.20
CA ASP A 155 1.17 -17.00 -8.41
C ASP A 155 0.75 -16.02 -7.30
N ALA A 156 0.21 -14.85 -7.71
CA ALA A 156 -0.10 -13.77 -6.76
C ALA A 156 -1.23 -14.15 -5.79
N VAL A 157 -2.22 -14.92 -6.23
CA VAL A 157 -3.33 -15.37 -5.37
C VAL A 157 -2.81 -16.38 -4.34
N GLN A 158 -1.98 -17.33 -4.76
CA GLN A 158 -1.37 -18.30 -3.85
C GLN A 158 -0.43 -17.62 -2.84
N TRP A 159 0.31 -16.61 -3.27
CA TRP A 159 1.17 -15.86 -2.37
C TRP A 159 0.36 -15.06 -1.33
N ALA A 160 -0.74 -14.44 -1.73
CA ALA A 160 -1.64 -13.76 -0.80
C ALA A 160 -2.20 -14.71 0.28
N GLN A 161 -2.62 -15.91 -0.13
CA GLN A 161 -3.08 -16.97 0.79
C GLN A 161 -1.96 -17.40 1.76
N GLU A 162 -0.74 -17.58 1.25
CA GLU A 162 0.41 -17.94 2.07
C GLU A 162 0.76 -16.85 3.08
N ALA A 163 0.77 -15.57 2.65
CA ALA A 163 1.02 -14.43 3.52
C ALA A 163 -0.04 -14.33 4.64
N ALA A 164 -1.32 -14.48 4.32
CA ALA A 164 -2.41 -14.50 5.29
C ALA A 164 -2.23 -15.65 6.30
N ARG A 165 -1.97 -16.87 5.81
CA ARG A 165 -1.76 -18.04 6.66
C ARG A 165 -0.54 -17.89 7.58
N ARG A 166 0.46 -17.12 7.19
CA ARG A 166 1.65 -16.81 8.00
C ARG A 166 1.44 -15.70 9.01
N GLY A 167 0.30 -15.02 8.97
CA GLY A 167 -0.08 -14.02 9.95
C GLY A 167 0.04 -12.58 9.46
N ALA A 168 0.15 -12.33 8.15
CA ALA A 168 -0.10 -10.98 7.64
C ALA A 168 -1.52 -10.56 8.03
N GLY A 169 -1.67 -9.31 8.48
CA GLY A 169 -2.96 -8.76 8.87
C GLY A 169 -3.68 -8.06 7.73
N GLU A 170 -2.97 -7.79 6.61
CA GLU A 170 -3.50 -7.07 5.47
C GLU A 170 -2.65 -7.29 4.22
N ILE A 171 -3.25 -7.23 3.04
CA ILE A 171 -2.56 -7.28 1.74
C ILE A 171 -2.63 -5.91 1.06
N LEU A 172 -1.49 -5.34 0.68
CA LEU A 172 -1.41 -4.23 -0.26
C LEU A 172 -1.12 -4.79 -1.66
N LEU A 173 -2.13 -4.78 -2.52
CA LEU A 173 -2.06 -5.41 -3.83
C LEU A 173 -1.93 -4.35 -4.92
N THR A 174 -0.76 -4.29 -5.55
CA THR A 174 -0.48 -3.36 -6.66
C THR A 174 -0.50 -4.10 -7.99
N SER A 175 -1.40 -3.70 -8.88
CA SER A 175 -1.35 -4.14 -10.27
C SER A 175 -0.30 -3.35 -11.03
N MET A 176 0.76 -4.02 -11.48
CA MET A 176 1.83 -3.43 -12.29
C MET A 176 1.34 -3.05 -13.69
N ASP A 177 0.31 -3.75 -14.19
CA ASP A 177 -0.29 -3.46 -15.50
C ASP A 177 -1.12 -2.17 -15.48
N ARG A 178 -1.62 -1.78 -14.30
CA ARG A 178 -2.45 -0.59 -14.10
C ARG A 178 -1.68 0.57 -13.50
N ASP A 179 -0.58 0.34 -12.80
CA ASP A 179 0.15 1.43 -12.13
C ASP A 179 0.61 2.48 -13.13
N GLY A 180 0.24 3.74 -12.84
CA GLY A 180 0.50 4.89 -13.71
C GLY A 180 -0.41 5.04 -14.95
N SER A 181 -1.26 4.06 -15.28
CA SER A 181 -2.13 4.10 -16.48
C SER A 181 -3.29 5.09 -16.37
N ARG A 182 -3.82 5.31 -15.17
CA ARG A 182 -5.02 6.11 -14.88
C ARG A 182 -6.33 5.53 -15.43
N ASP A 183 -6.35 4.23 -15.79
CA ASP A 183 -7.49 3.54 -16.40
C ASP A 183 -8.37 2.78 -15.38
N GLY A 184 -8.08 2.93 -14.09
CA GLY A 184 -8.76 2.27 -12.97
C GLY A 184 -7.98 1.09 -12.42
N PHE A 185 -8.44 0.61 -11.26
CA PHE A 185 -7.86 -0.58 -10.62
C PHE A 185 -8.01 -1.83 -11.48
N ASP A 186 -7.12 -2.79 -11.28
CA ASP A 186 -7.30 -4.16 -11.77
C ASP A 186 -8.34 -4.87 -10.89
N CYS A 187 -9.62 -4.68 -11.19
CA CYS A 187 -10.71 -5.27 -10.42
C CYS A 187 -10.74 -6.79 -10.50
N ALA A 188 -10.24 -7.39 -11.59
CA ALA A 188 -10.17 -8.84 -11.72
C ALA A 188 -9.13 -9.43 -10.76
N LEU A 189 -7.92 -8.88 -10.75
CA LEU A 189 -6.86 -9.24 -9.81
C LEU A 189 -7.31 -9.02 -8.36
N THR A 190 -7.83 -7.83 -8.06
CA THR A 190 -8.23 -7.45 -6.69
C THR A 190 -9.29 -8.41 -6.15
N ARG A 191 -10.32 -8.70 -6.95
CA ARG A 191 -11.39 -9.65 -6.58
C ARG A 191 -10.88 -11.08 -6.42
N ALA A 192 -9.96 -11.52 -7.28
CA ALA A 192 -9.39 -12.86 -7.17
C ALA A 192 -8.65 -13.05 -5.83
N VAL A 193 -7.88 -12.03 -5.41
CA VAL A 193 -7.19 -12.05 -4.13
C VAL A 193 -8.16 -11.87 -2.96
N ALA A 194 -9.09 -10.90 -3.02
CA ALA A 194 -10.04 -10.62 -1.94
C ALA A 194 -10.93 -11.84 -1.60
N ARG A 195 -11.27 -12.65 -2.60
CA ARG A 195 -12.04 -13.90 -2.38
C ARG A 195 -11.19 -15.07 -1.89
N ALA A 196 -9.87 -14.97 -1.99
CA ALA A 196 -8.95 -16.05 -1.65
C ALA A 196 -8.39 -15.93 -0.22
N VAL A 197 -8.57 -14.78 0.45
CA VAL A 197 -8.06 -14.51 1.79
C VAL A 197 -9.16 -13.98 2.72
N ASP A 198 -9.01 -14.19 4.03
CA ASP A 198 -9.93 -13.69 5.06
C ASP A 198 -9.43 -12.38 5.72
N ILE A 199 -8.36 -11.79 5.20
CA ILE A 199 -7.78 -10.52 5.67
C ILE A 199 -8.06 -9.41 4.68
N PRO A 200 -8.10 -8.13 5.13
CA PRO A 200 -8.36 -7.00 4.25
C PRO A 200 -7.39 -6.90 3.08
N VAL A 201 -7.93 -6.49 1.93
CA VAL A 201 -7.16 -6.24 0.70
C VAL A 201 -7.28 -4.77 0.31
N ILE A 202 -6.13 -4.12 0.14
CA ILE A 202 -5.99 -2.74 -0.34
C ILE A 202 -5.69 -2.80 -1.85
N ALA A 203 -6.60 -2.25 -2.66
CA ALA A 203 -6.36 -2.11 -4.11
C ALA A 203 -5.42 -0.94 -4.40
N SER A 204 -4.41 -1.16 -5.22
CA SER A 204 -3.40 -0.18 -5.62
C SER A 204 -3.07 -0.27 -7.11
N GLY A 205 -2.77 0.89 -7.72
CA GLY A 205 -2.40 1.03 -9.12
C GLY A 205 -3.57 1.34 -10.06
N GLY A 206 -3.43 2.41 -10.87
CA GLY A 206 -4.32 2.73 -11.97
C GLY A 206 -5.38 3.81 -11.73
N VAL A 207 -5.49 4.37 -10.53
CA VAL A 207 -6.50 5.39 -10.24
C VAL A 207 -6.25 6.69 -11.01
N GLY A 208 -7.30 7.22 -11.65
CA GLY A 208 -7.25 8.48 -12.38
C GLY A 208 -8.47 9.39 -12.17
N LYS A 209 -9.59 8.86 -11.63
CA LYS A 209 -10.84 9.63 -11.43
C LYS A 209 -11.70 9.02 -10.32
N LEU A 210 -12.74 9.75 -9.89
CA LEU A 210 -13.61 9.38 -8.75
C LEU A 210 -14.26 8.00 -8.88
N GLU A 211 -14.77 7.68 -10.07
CA GLU A 211 -15.48 6.43 -10.34
C GLU A 211 -14.60 5.20 -10.07
N HIS A 212 -13.29 5.32 -10.30
CA HIS A 212 -12.36 4.21 -10.10
C HIS A 212 -12.31 3.75 -8.64
N PHE A 213 -12.45 4.66 -7.67
CA PHE A 213 -12.47 4.30 -6.24
C PHE A 213 -13.69 3.45 -5.90
N ALA A 214 -14.87 3.82 -6.39
CA ALA A 214 -16.09 3.03 -6.20
C ALA A 214 -15.99 1.66 -6.90
N GLN A 215 -15.45 1.63 -8.14
CA GLN A 215 -15.25 0.38 -8.89
C GLN A 215 -14.31 -0.58 -8.15
N GLY A 216 -13.20 -0.09 -7.59
CA GLY A 216 -12.26 -0.90 -6.80
C GLY A 216 -12.93 -1.63 -5.63
N VAL A 217 -13.93 -0.98 -5.00
CA VAL A 217 -14.70 -1.58 -3.90
C VAL A 217 -15.83 -2.47 -4.41
N ILE A 218 -16.62 -2.02 -5.38
CA ILE A 218 -17.82 -2.73 -5.84
C ILE A 218 -17.45 -3.92 -6.72
N GLU A 219 -16.58 -3.69 -7.71
CA GLU A 219 -16.19 -4.71 -8.69
C GLU A 219 -14.95 -5.51 -8.23
N GLY A 220 -13.99 -4.82 -7.60
CA GLY A 220 -12.77 -5.42 -7.08
C GLY A 220 -12.93 -6.09 -5.72
N GLU A 221 -14.02 -5.82 -5.00
CA GLU A 221 -14.29 -6.32 -3.64
C GLU A 221 -13.22 -5.89 -2.61
N ALA A 222 -12.50 -4.80 -2.90
CA ALA A 222 -11.46 -4.27 -2.00
C ALA A 222 -12.03 -3.78 -0.67
N ASP A 223 -11.24 -3.89 0.40
CA ASP A 223 -11.55 -3.33 1.73
C ASP A 223 -11.00 -1.93 1.91
N ALA A 224 -10.01 -1.58 1.09
CA ALA A 224 -9.46 -0.24 1.01
C ALA A 224 -8.98 0.05 -0.42
N VAL A 225 -8.91 1.34 -0.74
CA VAL A 225 -8.44 1.84 -2.02
C VAL A 225 -7.30 2.83 -1.79
N LEU A 226 -6.20 2.64 -2.51
CA LEU A 226 -5.00 3.42 -2.36
C LEU A 226 -4.73 4.24 -3.63
N ALA A 227 -4.34 5.50 -3.45
CA ALA A 227 -3.92 6.36 -4.54
C ALA A 227 -2.79 7.29 -4.12
N ALA A 228 -2.03 7.77 -5.09
CA ALA A 228 -0.89 8.65 -4.91
C ALA A 228 -1.05 9.97 -5.68
N SER A 229 -0.78 9.98 -6.97
CA SER A 229 -0.66 11.18 -7.80
C SER A 229 -1.90 12.06 -7.81
N VAL A 230 -3.09 11.48 -7.86
CA VAL A 230 -4.36 12.24 -7.88
C VAL A 230 -4.55 13.08 -6.61
N PHE A 231 -3.99 12.64 -5.48
CA PHE A 231 -3.99 13.37 -4.21
C PHE A 231 -2.80 14.34 -4.10
N HIS A 232 -1.60 13.92 -4.48
CA HIS A 232 -0.39 14.76 -4.35
C HIS A 232 -0.51 16.05 -5.15
N PHE A 233 -1.05 15.97 -6.36
CA PHE A 233 -1.19 17.11 -7.27
C PHE A 233 -2.53 17.84 -7.12
N GLY A 234 -3.35 17.48 -6.12
CA GLY A 234 -4.61 18.16 -5.84
C GLY A 234 -5.68 18.00 -6.91
N GLU A 235 -5.58 16.95 -7.75
CA GLU A 235 -6.60 16.65 -8.76
C GLU A 235 -7.90 16.18 -8.08
N LEU A 236 -7.76 15.44 -6.97
CA LEU A 236 -8.85 14.99 -6.10
C LEU A 236 -8.45 15.18 -4.64
N THR A 237 -9.44 15.44 -3.77
CA THR A 237 -9.26 15.37 -2.33
C THR A 237 -9.80 14.04 -1.80
N VAL A 238 -9.26 13.58 -0.65
CA VAL A 238 -9.77 12.38 0.03
C VAL A 238 -11.26 12.54 0.34
N ARG A 239 -11.66 13.73 0.76
CA ARG A 239 -13.06 14.05 1.07
C ARG A 239 -13.98 13.87 -0.14
N GLN A 240 -13.60 14.40 -1.31
CA GLN A 240 -14.38 14.21 -2.55
C GLN A 240 -14.54 12.74 -2.90
N VAL A 241 -13.47 11.95 -2.76
CA VAL A 241 -13.52 10.49 -3.00
C VAL A 241 -14.51 9.81 -2.05
N LYS A 242 -14.44 10.10 -0.74
CA LYS A 242 -15.35 9.52 0.25
C LYS A 242 -16.81 9.95 0.03
N GLU A 243 -17.05 11.20 -0.31
CA GLU A 243 -18.39 11.70 -0.64
C GLU A 243 -18.95 10.97 -1.87
N HIS A 244 -18.14 10.78 -2.92
CA HIS A 244 -18.52 10.00 -4.09
C HIS A 244 -18.82 8.54 -3.75
N MET A 245 -17.93 7.87 -3.01
CA MET A 245 -18.14 6.48 -2.59
C MET A 245 -19.42 6.33 -1.76
N ARG A 246 -19.70 7.26 -0.84
CA ARG A 246 -20.94 7.27 -0.06
C ARG A 246 -22.18 7.43 -0.95
N ALA A 247 -22.12 8.29 -1.96
CA ALA A 247 -23.21 8.48 -2.93
C ALA A 247 -23.50 7.21 -3.74
N GLN A 248 -22.50 6.32 -3.90
CA GLN A 248 -22.65 4.99 -4.50
C GLN A 248 -23.08 3.90 -3.50
N GLY A 249 -23.44 4.27 -2.26
CA GLY A 249 -23.89 3.34 -1.23
C GLY A 249 -22.76 2.61 -0.49
N ILE A 250 -21.50 3.00 -0.70
CA ILE A 250 -20.34 2.40 -0.02
C ILE A 250 -20.19 3.03 1.36
N PRO A 251 -20.12 2.23 2.44
CA PRO A 251 -19.91 2.75 3.79
C PRO A 251 -18.49 3.30 3.93
N VAL A 252 -18.37 4.58 4.27
CA VAL A 252 -17.11 5.29 4.53
C VAL A 252 -17.25 6.19 5.76
N ARG A 253 -16.15 6.51 6.42
CA ARG A 253 -16.07 7.53 7.49
C ARG A 253 -15.80 8.90 6.85
N LEU A 254 -16.59 9.93 7.17
CA LEU A 254 -16.41 11.31 6.72
C LEU A 254 -15.81 12.18 7.82
#